data_d96c06c812bc7f432af2efd1272a5ce8
#
_entry.id   d96c06c812bc7f432af2efd1272a5ce8
#
_cell.length_a   1.000
_cell.length_b   1.000
_cell.length_c   1.000
_cell.angle_alpha   90.00
_cell.angle_beta   90.00
_cell.angle_gamma   90.00
#
_symmetry.space_group_name_H-M   'P 1'
#
loop_
_entity.id
_entity.type
_entity.pdbx_description
1 polymer ?
#
loop_
_entity_poly.entity_id
_entity_poly.type
_entity_poly.pdbx_seq_one_letter_code
_entity_poly.pdbx_strand_id
1 'polypeptide(L)'
;MASDELLLDRIEKSGAAVFNDSYADVILAGQPLRIGGTMGHGFAFGRTEEEFAASPEYKFLKEFENTDLPKVCLAHMPDTFIFNGAYSMWNIDLVLSGHTHGGLIRMPFVGGLYAPMQGWFPKYDSGSFRLGDNMQMIISAGMAGHGIIPRVNNLPEIAVIDLVPGEENAQ
;
A
#
# COMPACT_ATOMS: atom_id res chain seq x y z
N MET A 1 21.05 -3.09 -8.37
CA MET A 1 20.80 -4.34 -9.14
C MET A 1 21.32 -5.57 -8.41
N ALA A 2 22.63 -5.81 -8.27
CA ALA A 2 23.12 -7.03 -7.60
C ALA A 2 22.76 -7.13 -6.09
N SER A 3 22.61 -6.01 -5.39
CA SER A 3 22.18 -5.98 -3.98
C SER A 3 20.70 -6.34 -3.80
N ASP A 4 19.89 -5.95 -4.75
CA ASP A 4 18.44 -6.13 -4.68
C ASP A 4 18.06 -7.58 -5.02
N GLU A 5 18.71 -8.17 -6.01
CA GLU A 5 18.57 -9.61 -6.34
C GLU A 5 19.00 -10.49 -5.17
N LEU A 6 20.11 -10.14 -4.47
CA LEU A 6 20.56 -10.88 -3.29
C LEU A 6 19.58 -10.75 -2.12
N LEU A 7 18.94 -9.60 -1.95
CA LEU A 7 17.91 -9.39 -0.92
C LEU A 7 16.67 -10.22 -1.21
N LEU A 8 16.16 -10.18 -2.44
CA LEU A 8 15.00 -10.97 -2.87
C LEU A 8 15.25 -12.47 -2.68
N ASP A 9 16.39 -12.98 -3.13
CA ASP A 9 16.80 -14.39 -2.94
C ASP A 9 16.82 -14.80 -1.45
N ARG A 10 17.28 -13.91 -0.56
CA ARG A 10 17.27 -14.18 0.89
C ARG A 10 15.87 -14.19 1.48
N ILE A 11 15.00 -13.29 1.02
CA ILE A 11 13.60 -13.22 1.45
C ILE A 11 12.88 -14.51 1.03
N GLU A 12 13.01 -14.92 -0.23
CA GLU A 12 12.40 -16.13 -0.75
C GLU A 12 12.92 -17.40 -0.04
N LYS A 13 14.23 -17.47 0.23
CA LYS A 13 14.83 -18.57 1.01
C LYS A 13 14.37 -18.61 2.46
N SER A 14 13.85 -17.52 3.02
CA SER A 14 13.22 -17.51 4.34
C SER A 14 11.81 -18.10 4.35
N GLY A 15 11.26 -18.45 3.18
CA GLY A 15 9.90 -18.96 3.01
C GLY A 15 8.84 -17.87 2.82
N ALA A 16 9.25 -16.60 2.69
CA ALA A 16 8.33 -15.52 2.40
C ALA A 16 8.07 -15.43 0.89
N ALA A 17 6.82 -15.18 0.50
CA ALA A 17 6.48 -14.86 -0.88
C ALA A 17 6.79 -13.38 -1.17
N VAL A 18 7.34 -13.11 -2.34
CA VAL A 18 7.60 -11.74 -2.83
C VAL A 18 6.66 -11.45 -3.98
N PHE A 19 5.90 -10.35 -3.86
CA PHE A 19 5.04 -9.85 -4.90
C PHE A 19 5.59 -8.53 -5.44
N ASN A 20 5.91 -8.49 -6.70
CA ASN A 20 6.31 -7.29 -7.42
C ASN A 20 5.58 -7.28 -8.77
N ASP A 21 4.54 -6.46 -8.87
CA ASP A 21 3.55 -6.45 -9.96
C ASP A 21 3.05 -7.86 -10.26
N SER A 22 2.73 -8.60 -9.18
CA SER A 22 2.29 -10.00 -9.24
C SER A 22 1.33 -10.32 -8.09
N TYR A 23 0.60 -11.42 -8.22
CA TYR A 23 -0.37 -11.86 -7.22
C TYR A 23 -0.50 -13.38 -7.17
N ALA A 24 -1.15 -13.86 -6.12
CA ALA A 24 -1.60 -15.24 -5.98
C ALA A 24 -2.97 -15.30 -5.31
N ASP A 25 -3.75 -16.30 -5.67
CA ASP A 25 -4.95 -16.67 -4.94
C ASP A 25 -4.55 -17.70 -3.87
N VAL A 26 -4.86 -17.38 -2.62
CA VAL A 26 -4.46 -18.17 -1.45
C VAL A 26 -5.67 -18.52 -0.58
N ILE A 27 -5.52 -19.57 0.24
CA ILE A 27 -6.51 -19.90 1.28
C ILE A 27 -5.93 -19.51 2.63
N LEU A 28 -6.55 -18.54 3.29
CA LEU A 28 -6.18 -18.08 4.62
C LEU A 28 -7.30 -18.42 5.60
N ALA A 29 -6.98 -19.21 6.63
CA ALA A 29 -7.97 -19.68 7.61
C ALA A 29 -9.23 -20.33 6.97
N GLY A 30 -9.04 -21.03 5.85
CA GLY A 30 -10.13 -21.71 5.12
C GLY A 30 -10.92 -20.79 4.17
N GLN A 31 -10.57 -19.53 4.05
CA GLN A 31 -11.22 -18.57 3.17
C GLN A 31 -10.30 -18.21 1.99
N PRO A 32 -10.80 -18.27 0.75
CA PRO A 32 -10.02 -17.86 -0.40
C PRO A 32 -9.93 -16.33 -0.48
N LEU A 33 -8.74 -15.83 -0.81
CA LEU A 33 -8.51 -14.42 -1.09
C LEU A 33 -7.39 -14.24 -2.12
N ARG A 34 -7.40 -13.13 -2.81
CA ARG A 34 -6.31 -12.71 -3.69
C ARG A 34 -5.39 -11.75 -2.95
N ILE A 35 -4.09 -12.07 -2.92
CA ILE A 35 -3.05 -11.20 -2.39
C ILE A 35 -2.05 -10.87 -3.48
N GLY A 36 -1.64 -9.63 -3.58
CA GLY A 36 -0.65 -9.20 -4.56
C GLY A 36 0.13 -8.00 -4.06
N GLY A 37 1.13 -7.60 -4.82
CA GLY A 37 1.97 -6.47 -4.43
C GLY A 37 2.54 -5.70 -5.61
N THR A 38 2.75 -4.41 -5.36
CA THR A 38 3.39 -3.48 -6.29
C THR A 38 4.24 -2.46 -5.53
N MET A 39 5.27 -1.95 -6.16
CA MET A 39 6.00 -0.81 -5.62
C MET A 39 5.13 0.45 -5.57
N GLY A 40 4.23 0.59 -6.53
CA GLY A 40 3.21 1.61 -6.55
C GLY A 40 3.76 3.00 -6.79
N HIS A 41 3.78 3.44 -8.04
CA HIS A 41 4.08 4.82 -8.38
C HIS A 41 2.83 5.57 -8.83
N GLY A 42 1.85 4.88 -9.44
CA GLY A 42 0.59 5.46 -9.92
C GLY A 42 0.81 6.75 -10.68
N PHE A 43 0.12 7.79 -10.25
CA PHE A 43 0.28 9.16 -10.77
C PHE A 43 1.41 9.95 -10.10
N ALA A 44 2.23 9.34 -9.24
CA ALA A 44 3.38 9.99 -8.66
C ALA A 44 4.35 10.49 -9.75
N PHE A 45 5.15 11.48 -9.40
CA PHE A 45 6.12 12.12 -10.33
C PHE A 45 5.47 12.83 -11.52
N GLY A 46 4.20 13.23 -11.42
CA GLY A 46 3.51 14.02 -12.44
C GLY A 46 3.12 13.22 -13.69
N ARG A 47 3.03 11.89 -13.60
CA ARG A 47 2.55 11.05 -14.70
C ARG A 47 1.17 11.48 -15.17
N THR A 48 1.00 11.49 -16.48
CA THR A 48 -0.32 11.60 -17.11
C THR A 48 -1.09 10.27 -16.99
N GLU A 49 -2.39 10.32 -17.24
CA GLU A 49 -3.22 9.12 -17.28
C GLU A 49 -2.75 8.13 -18.36
N GLU A 50 -2.34 8.63 -19.54
CA GLU A 50 -1.81 7.82 -20.63
C GLU A 50 -0.51 7.12 -20.24
N GLU A 51 0.41 7.84 -19.58
CA GLU A 51 1.67 7.28 -19.11
C GLU A 51 1.47 6.22 -18.04
N PHE A 52 0.51 6.44 -17.14
CA PHE A 52 0.15 5.44 -16.15
C PHE A 52 -0.51 4.22 -16.80
N ALA A 53 -1.47 4.41 -17.70
CA ALA A 53 -2.14 3.31 -18.40
C ALA A 53 -1.20 2.43 -19.24
N ALA A 54 -0.08 2.99 -19.70
CA ALA A 54 0.96 2.24 -20.41
C ALA A 54 1.90 1.45 -19.49
N SER A 55 1.87 1.68 -18.17
CA SER A 55 2.82 1.10 -17.22
C SER A 55 2.54 -0.38 -16.93
N PRO A 56 3.57 -1.17 -16.56
CA PRO A 56 3.38 -2.54 -16.06
C PRO A 56 2.48 -2.60 -14.84
N GLU A 57 2.60 -1.64 -13.94
CA GLU A 57 1.80 -1.48 -12.74
C GLU A 57 0.30 -1.36 -13.03
N TYR A 58 -0.10 -0.57 -14.03
CA TYR A 58 -1.49 -0.49 -14.46
C TYR A 58 -2.03 -1.82 -14.96
N LYS A 59 -1.24 -2.52 -15.77
CA LYS A 59 -1.60 -3.87 -16.28
C LYS A 59 -1.78 -4.86 -15.13
N PHE A 60 -0.84 -4.85 -14.18
CA PHE A 60 -0.94 -5.66 -12.97
C PHE A 60 -2.24 -5.38 -12.21
N LEU A 61 -2.55 -4.10 -11.93
CA LEU A 61 -3.74 -3.72 -11.18
C LEU A 61 -5.04 -4.13 -11.91
N LYS A 62 -5.06 -4.04 -13.25
CA LYS A 62 -6.18 -4.52 -14.08
C LYS A 62 -6.40 -6.03 -14.00
N GLU A 63 -5.33 -6.81 -13.98
CA GLU A 63 -5.40 -8.26 -13.80
C GLU A 63 -5.75 -8.61 -12.36
N PHE A 64 -5.16 -7.89 -11.40
CA PHE A 64 -5.38 -8.10 -9.98
C PHE A 64 -6.83 -7.89 -9.55
N GLU A 65 -7.49 -6.85 -10.05
CA GLU A 65 -8.91 -6.59 -9.72
C GLU A 65 -9.90 -7.57 -10.32
N ASN A 66 -9.50 -8.33 -11.36
CA ASN A 66 -10.38 -9.20 -12.14
C ASN A 66 -10.65 -10.53 -11.41
N THR A 67 -11.35 -10.46 -10.30
CA THR A 67 -11.79 -11.62 -9.50
C THR A 67 -12.92 -11.19 -8.56
N ASP A 68 -13.77 -12.14 -8.17
CA ASP A 68 -14.78 -11.98 -7.11
C ASP A 68 -14.23 -12.26 -5.72
N LEU A 69 -12.99 -12.74 -5.61
CA LEU A 69 -12.35 -12.96 -4.31
C LEU A 69 -12.07 -11.65 -3.59
N PRO A 70 -12.08 -11.63 -2.24
CA PRO A 70 -11.52 -10.51 -1.50
C PRO A 70 -10.08 -10.23 -1.90
N LYS A 71 -9.73 -8.96 -2.06
CA LYS A 71 -8.45 -8.51 -2.63
C LYS A 71 -7.65 -7.70 -1.63
N VAL A 72 -6.44 -8.17 -1.32
CA VAL A 72 -5.47 -7.48 -0.46
C VAL A 72 -4.25 -7.10 -1.29
N CYS A 73 -4.04 -5.81 -1.50
CA CYS A 73 -2.91 -5.28 -2.25
C CYS A 73 -1.85 -4.70 -1.31
N LEU A 74 -0.63 -5.22 -1.39
CA LEU A 74 0.56 -4.67 -0.75
C LEU A 74 1.15 -3.62 -1.67
N ALA A 75 0.92 -2.34 -1.40
CA ALA A 75 1.44 -1.25 -2.21
C ALA A 75 2.41 -0.41 -1.37
N HIS A 76 3.70 -0.45 -1.70
CA HIS A 76 4.69 0.31 -0.92
C HIS A 76 4.31 1.79 -0.82
N MET A 77 3.94 2.41 -1.93
CA MET A 77 3.54 3.81 -2.00
C MET A 77 2.01 3.95 -2.01
N PRO A 78 1.40 4.60 -1.01
CA PRO A 78 -0.04 4.87 -1.00
C PRO A 78 -0.47 5.79 -2.15
N ASP A 79 0.48 6.53 -2.71
CA ASP A 79 0.30 7.53 -3.75
C ASP A 79 -0.33 6.98 -5.03
N THR A 80 -0.14 5.68 -5.30
CA THR A 80 -0.80 4.94 -6.38
C THR A 80 -2.32 5.06 -6.34
N PHE A 81 -2.89 5.14 -5.14
CA PHE A 81 -4.34 5.14 -4.96
C PHE A 81 -4.88 6.52 -4.58
N ILE A 82 -4.09 7.37 -3.92
CA ILE A 82 -4.58 8.66 -3.43
C ILE A 82 -4.47 9.79 -4.45
N PHE A 83 -3.46 9.78 -5.33
CA PHE A 83 -3.31 10.83 -6.32
C PHE A 83 -4.38 10.75 -7.41
N ASN A 84 -4.86 11.90 -7.81
CA ASN A 84 -5.91 12.07 -8.83
C ASN A 84 -7.18 11.22 -8.57
N GLY A 85 -7.41 10.82 -7.32
CA GLY A 85 -8.56 9.97 -6.97
C GLY A 85 -8.48 8.56 -7.56
N ALA A 86 -7.26 8.06 -7.83
CA ALA A 86 -7.03 6.77 -8.49
C ALA A 86 -7.67 5.58 -7.78
N TYR A 87 -7.97 5.69 -6.48
CA TYR A 87 -8.72 4.67 -5.76
C TYR A 87 -10.07 4.34 -6.41
N SER A 88 -10.69 5.28 -7.11
CA SER A 88 -11.96 5.05 -7.80
C SER A 88 -11.84 4.27 -9.11
N MET A 89 -10.61 4.05 -9.59
CA MET A 89 -10.32 3.29 -10.81
C MET A 89 -10.30 1.78 -10.57
N TRP A 90 -10.23 1.33 -9.30
CA TRP A 90 -9.92 -0.03 -8.93
C TRP A 90 -10.97 -0.63 -8.00
N ASN A 91 -11.33 -1.89 -8.25
CA ASN A 91 -12.11 -2.71 -7.33
C ASN A 91 -11.18 -3.52 -6.42
N ILE A 92 -10.61 -2.89 -5.41
CA ILE A 92 -9.71 -3.48 -4.42
C ILE A 92 -10.25 -3.21 -3.03
N ASP A 93 -10.33 -4.25 -2.19
CA ASP A 93 -10.98 -4.15 -0.88
C ASP A 93 -10.05 -3.56 0.18
N LEU A 94 -8.77 -4.01 0.20
CA LEU A 94 -7.78 -3.58 1.18
C LEU A 94 -6.43 -3.29 0.53
N VAL A 95 -5.89 -2.12 0.85
CA VAL A 95 -4.54 -1.72 0.47
C VAL A 95 -3.70 -1.54 1.74
N LEU A 96 -2.54 -2.20 1.79
CA LEU A 96 -1.57 -2.07 2.87
C LEU A 96 -0.34 -1.34 2.35
N SER A 97 -0.01 -0.19 2.96
CA SER A 97 1.06 0.69 2.49
C SER A 97 2.01 1.10 3.61
N GLY A 98 3.15 1.61 3.20
CA GLY A 98 4.14 2.24 4.05
C GLY A 98 4.62 3.57 3.45
N HIS A 99 5.92 3.70 3.19
CA HIS A 99 6.59 4.79 2.46
C HIS A 99 6.59 6.16 3.15
N THR A 100 5.51 6.55 3.80
CA THR A 100 5.30 7.88 4.40
C THR A 100 6.12 8.11 5.65
N HIS A 101 6.63 7.04 6.26
CA HIS A 101 7.34 7.06 7.55
C HIS A 101 6.58 7.80 8.65
N GLY A 102 5.24 7.78 8.63
CA GLY A 102 4.38 8.50 9.57
C GLY A 102 4.56 10.01 9.53
N GLY A 103 5.01 10.56 8.41
CA GLY A 103 5.27 11.98 8.23
C GLY A 103 6.55 12.47 8.88
N LEU A 104 7.52 11.58 9.18
CA LEU A 104 8.85 11.78 9.75
C LEU A 104 8.82 12.45 11.14
N ILE A 105 8.45 13.71 11.22
CA ILE A 105 8.26 14.48 12.45
C ILE A 105 6.76 14.63 12.67
N ARG A 106 6.27 14.25 13.85
CA ARG A 106 4.84 14.38 14.17
C ARG A 106 4.61 15.49 15.17
N MET A 107 3.70 16.39 14.84
CA MET A 107 3.29 17.47 15.71
C MET A 107 1.98 17.12 16.42
N PRO A 108 1.84 17.44 17.71
CA PRO A 108 0.59 17.27 18.43
C PRO A 108 -0.56 17.95 17.69
N PHE A 109 -1.69 17.27 17.56
CA PHE A 109 -2.94 17.75 16.93
C PHE A 109 -2.87 17.99 15.42
N VAL A 110 -1.69 17.98 14.79
CA VAL A 110 -1.50 18.24 13.35
C VAL A 110 -1.21 16.96 12.58
N GLY A 111 -0.45 16.03 13.18
CA GLY A 111 -0.01 14.82 12.51
C GLY A 111 1.40 14.96 11.94
N GLY A 112 1.68 14.24 10.85
CA GLY A 112 2.97 14.25 10.18
C GLY A 112 3.33 15.59 9.55
N LEU A 113 4.59 15.95 9.63
CA LEU A 113 5.08 17.21 9.08
C LEU A 113 5.35 17.12 7.58
N TYR A 114 5.91 15.98 7.14
CA TYR A 114 6.30 15.79 5.75
C TYR A 114 6.26 14.30 5.37
N ALA A 115 5.69 14.00 4.23
CA ALA A 115 5.80 12.67 3.62
C ALA A 115 6.30 12.79 2.17
N PRO A 116 7.13 11.82 1.71
CA PRO A 116 7.51 11.76 0.31
C PRO A 116 6.27 11.82 -0.58
N MET A 117 6.36 12.47 -1.72
CA MET A 117 5.31 12.68 -2.71
C MET A 117 4.13 13.55 -2.27
N GLN A 118 3.66 13.47 -1.01
CA GLN A 118 2.55 14.29 -0.51
C GLN A 118 3.02 15.67 -0.03
N GLY A 119 4.32 15.84 0.29
CA GLY A 119 4.88 17.11 0.73
C GLY A 119 4.60 17.43 2.20
N TRP A 120 4.39 18.71 2.49
CA TRP A 120 4.16 19.22 3.84
C TRP A 120 2.73 18.97 4.31
N PHE A 121 2.59 18.57 5.57
CA PHE A 121 1.30 18.27 6.23
C PHE A 121 0.46 17.25 5.46
N PRO A 122 1.03 16.05 5.22
CA PRO A 122 0.37 15.01 4.45
C PRO A 122 -0.94 14.59 5.11
N LYS A 123 -1.98 14.44 4.30
CA LYS A 123 -3.27 13.92 4.77
C LYS A 123 -3.19 12.42 5.11
N TYR A 124 -2.35 11.69 4.36
CA TYR A 124 -2.24 10.24 4.44
C TYR A 124 -0.86 9.84 4.97
N ASP A 125 -0.57 10.18 6.22
CA ASP A 125 0.73 9.95 6.85
C ASP A 125 0.86 8.58 7.53
N SER A 126 -0.16 8.16 8.28
CA SER A 126 -0.28 6.83 8.90
C SER A 126 -1.69 6.62 9.44
N GLY A 127 -2.11 5.37 9.57
CA GLY A 127 -3.41 4.99 10.08
C GLY A 127 -4.31 4.34 9.03
N SER A 128 -5.60 4.32 9.31
CA SER A 128 -6.61 3.67 8.49
C SER A 128 -7.49 4.70 7.79
N PHE A 129 -7.67 4.54 6.48
CA PHE A 129 -8.39 5.47 5.62
C PHE A 129 -9.41 4.71 4.76
N ARG A 130 -10.63 5.20 4.69
CA ARG A 130 -11.59 4.75 3.71
C ARG A 130 -11.48 5.63 2.46
N LEU A 131 -11.23 5.01 1.33
CA LEU A 131 -11.09 5.67 0.03
C LEU A 131 -12.28 5.27 -0.86
N GLY A 132 -13.08 6.24 -1.24
CA GLY A 132 -14.32 5.96 -1.97
C GLY A 132 -15.28 5.06 -1.16
N ASP A 133 -16.04 4.24 -1.87
CA ASP A 133 -17.07 3.39 -1.27
C ASP A 133 -16.54 2.02 -0.83
N ASN A 134 -15.52 1.50 -1.51
CA ASN A 134 -15.14 0.09 -1.39
C ASN A 134 -13.73 -0.15 -0.85
N MET A 135 -12.82 0.83 -0.94
CA MET A 135 -11.41 0.60 -0.61
C MET A 135 -11.09 1.03 0.82
N GLN A 136 -10.54 0.10 1.60
CA GLN A 136 -9.87 0.40 2.86
C GLN A 136 -8.37 0.50 2.61
N MET A 137 -7.71 1.55 3.09
CA MET A 137 -6.26 1.66 3.04
C MET A 137 -5.68 1.81 4.44
N ILE A 138 -4.65 1.03 4.74
CA ILE A 138 -3.90 1.12 5.99
C ILE A 138 -2.47 1.49 5.66
N ILE A 139 -2.01 2.59 6.25
CA ILE A 139 -0.64 3.07 6.08
C ILE A 139 0.10 2.93 7.41
N SER A 140 1.14 2.10 7.42
CA SER A 140 2.00 1.97 8.59
C SER A 140 3.08 3.04 8.58
N ALA A 141 3.35 3.62 9.77
CA ALA A 141 4.50 4.48 9.97
C ALA A 141 5.83 3.71 9.88
N GLY A 142 5.79 2.38 9.95
CA GLY A 142 6.95 1.51 9.85
C GLY A 142 7.95 1.66 10.99
N MET A 143 9.05 0.91 10.91
CA MET A 143 10.08 0.88 11.96
C MET A 143 11.31 1.73 11.62
N ALA A 144 11.61 1.94 10.35
CA ALA A 144 12.81 2.65 9.89
C ALA A 144 12.62 4.17 9.84
N GLY A 145 13.72 4.91 10.00
CA GLY A 145 13.78 6.32 9.67
C GLY A 145 14.08 6.56 8.19
N HIS A 146 14.09 7.81 7.77
CA HIS A 146 14.42 8.20 6.40
C HIS A 146 15.79 8.90 6.38
N GLY A 147 16.84 8.15 6.03
CA GLY A 147 18.19 8.70 5.86
C GLY A 147 18.68 9.51 7.06
N ILE A 148 19.02 10.78 6.83
CA ILE A 148 19.55 11.69 7.86
C ILE A 148 18.46 12.43 8.66
N ILE A 149 17.19 12.32 8.26
CA ILE A 149 16.10 12.97 8.97
C ILE A 149 15.64 12.06 10.10
N PRO A 150 15.80 12.46 11.38
CA PRO A 150 15.37 11.65 12.49
C PRO A 150 13.84 11.62 12.60
N ARG A 151 13.31 10.53 13.13
CA ARG A 151 11.92 10.49 13.60
C ARG A 151 11.81 11.26 14.90
N VAL A 152 10.91 12.24 14.94
CA VAL A 152 10.66 13.05 16.16
C VAL A 152 9.19 12.92 16.53
N ASN A 153 8.92 12.51 17.77
CA ASN A 153 7.58 12.25 18.27
C ASN A 153 6.78 11.28 17.37
N ASN A 154 7.48 10.34 16.75
CA ASN A 154 6.98 9.42 15.74
C ASN A 154 7.58 8.04 16.01
N LEU A 155 6.93 7.27 16.87
CA LEU A 155 7.42 5.97 17.31
C LEU A 155 7.41 4.95 16.16
N PRO A 156 8.34 3.99 16.17
CA PRO A 156 8.25 2.82 15.29
C PRO A 156 6.92 2.10 15.47
N GLU A 157 6.35 1.62 14.35
CA GLU A 157 5.04 0.99 14.32
C GLU A 157 5.09 -0.36 13.60
N ILE A 158 4.38 -1.33 14.16
CA ILE A 158 3.99 -2.57 13.52
C ILE A 158 2.46 -2.59 13.51
N ALA A 159 1.87 -2.54 12.33
CA ALA A 159 0.42 -2.67 12.18
C ALA A 159 0.02 -4.15 12.26
N VAL A 160 -0.90 -4.49 13.16
CA VAL A 160 -1.54 -5.80 13.21
C VAL A 160 -2.94 -5.67 12.63
N ILE A 161 -3.27 -6.51 11.65
CA ILE A 161 -4.51 -6.41 10.88
C ILE A 161 -5.22 -7.75 10.93
N ASP A 162 -6.43 -7.76 11.49
CA ASP A 162 -7.30 -8.91 11.47
C ASP A 162 -8.26 -8.80 10.28
N LEU A 163 -8.22 -9.78 9.38
CA LEU A 163 -9.19 -9.90 8.30
C LEU A 163 -10.39 -10.68 8.82
N VAL A 164 -11.53 -10.02 8.88
CA VAL A 164 -12.78 -10.65 9.30
C VAL A 164 -13.73 -10.75 8.11
N PRO A 165 -14.54 -11.82 8.01
CA PRO A 165 -15.60 -11.88 7.02
C PRO A 165 -16.52 -10.67 7.15
N GLY A 166 -16.88 -10.03 6.03
CA GLY A 166 -17.90 -8.99 6.03
C GLY A 166 -19.22 -9.57 6.55
N GLU A 167 -20.00 -8.78 7.27
CA GLU A 167 -21.37 -9.15 7.57
C GLU A 167 -22.11 -9.31 6.24
N GLU A 168 -22.65 -10.51 5.96
CA GLU A 168 -23.62 -10.68 4.89
C GLU A 168 -24.75 -9.68 5.17
N ASN A 169 -24.92 -8.68 4.31
CA ASN A 169 -26.08 -7.84 4.36
C ASN A 169 -27.30 -8.76 4.20
N ALA A 170 -27.90 -9.12 5.33
CA ALA A 170 -29.19 -9.80 5.34
C ALA A 170 -30.19 -8.90 4.60
N GLN A 171 -30.49 -9.27 3.37
CA GLN A 171 -31.57 -8.69 2.58
C GLN A 171 -32.91 -9.10 3.16
#